data_f5092bb3c79c00ca63f41a9a3beccac8
#
_entry.id   f5092bb3c79c00ca63f41a9a3beccac8
#
_cell.length_a   1.000
_cell.length_b   1.000
_cell.length_c   1.000
_cell.angle_alpha   90.00
_cell.angle_beta   90.00
_cell.angle_gamma   90.00
#
_symmetry.space_group_name_H-M   'P 1'
#
loop_
_entity.id
_entity.type
_entity.pdbx_description
1 polymer ?
#
loop_
_entity_poly.entity_id
_entity_poly.type
_entity_poly.pdbx_seq_one_letter_code
_entity_poly.pdbx_strand_id
1 'polypeptide(L)'
;MLKGAKRAMIEAGVNTKVIAITQLTSTSEEDMRKEQNIQTSIEESVLNYARLAKESGVDGVVSSVLETKKIREQSGEDFIIINPGIRLAEDSKGDQKRVATPIDANRDGASYI
;
A
#
# COMPACT_ATOMS: atom_id res chain seq x y z
N MET A 1 -2.79 -14.35 9.60
CA MET A 1 -1.61 -14.40 8.71
C MET A 1 -0.59 -13.32 9.04
N LEU A 2 -0.91 -12.04 8.94
CA LEU A 2 0.06 -10.93 9.18
C LEU A 2 0.67 -10.94 10.58
N LYS A 3 -0.13 -11.16 11.62
CA LYS A 3 0.36 -11.28 13.00
C LYS A 3 1.35 -12.45 13.16
N GLY A 4 1.07 -13.58 12.52
CA GLY A 4 1.95 -14.74 12.52
C GLY A 4 3.28 -14.47 11.85
N ALA A 5 3.26 -13.81 10.69
CA ALA A 5 4.48 -13.41 9.99
C ALA A 5 5.35 -12.47 10.85
N LYS A 6 4.73 -11.44 11.45
CA LYS A 6 5.48 -10.50 12.31
C LYS A 6 6.04 -11.18 13.54
N ARG A 7 5.26 -12.06 14.17
CA ARG A 7 5.73 -12.83 15.35
C ARG A 7 6.92 -13.72 15.00
N ALA A 8 6.87 -14.41 13.87
CA ALA A 8 7.97 -15.27 13.42
C ALA A 8 9.28 -14.47 13.23
N MET A 9 9.19 -13.26 12.67
CA MET A 9 10.35 -12.38 12.51
C MET A 9 10.95 -11.96 13.87
N ILE A 10 10.10 -11.62 14.83
CA ILE A 10 10.53 -11.26 16.19
C ILE A 10 11.19 -12.47 16.86
N GLU A 11 10.58 -13.64 16.82
CA GLU A 11 11.09 -14.88 17.42
C GLU A 11 12.42 -15.31 16.80
N ALA A 12 12.61 -15.07 15.49
CA ALA A 12 13.87 -15.35 14.80
C ALA A 12 14.98 -14.33 15.13
N GLY A 13 14.66 -13.22 15.80
CA GLY A 13 15.63 -12.18 16.15
C GLY A 13 16.19 -11.41 14.97
N VAL A 14 15.45 -11.34 13.85
CA VAL A 14 15.89 -10.64 12.64
C VAL A 14 15.26 -9.25 12.56
N ASN A 15 15.94 -8.33 11.85
CA ASN A 15 15.50 -6.94 11.67
C ASN A 15 14.74 -6.72 10.36
N THR A 16 14.40 -7.77 9.63
CA THR A 16 13.66 -7.70 8.39
C THR A 16 12.28 -7.09 8.62
N LYS A 17 11.92 -6.11 7.81
CA LYS A 17 10.61 -5.48 7.85
C LYS A 17 9.57 -6.35 7.13
N VAL A 18 8.37 -6.41 7.68
CA VAL A 18 7.22 -7.08 7.08
C VAL A 18 6.31 -6.01 6.49
N ILE A 19 6.16 -6.04 5.18
CA ILE A 19 5.33 -5.08 4.44
C ILE A 19 4.16 -5.84 3.82
N ALA A 20 2.94 -5.40 4.11
CA ALA A 20 1.73 -6.02 3.56
C ALA A 20 1.34 -5.36 2.23
N ILE A 21 0.76 -6.14 1.34
CA ILE A 21 0.18 -5.61 0.10
C ILE A 21 -1.28 -5.24 0.36
N THR A 22 -1.71 -4.08 -0.12
CA THR A 22 -3.12 -3.68 -0.13
C THR A 22 -3.78 -4.15 -1.43
N GLN A 23 -4.10 -3.23 -2.36
CA GLN A 23 -4.52 -3.60 -3.71
C GLN A 23 -3.38 -3.30 -4.68
N LEU A 24 -3.20 -4.13 -5.69
CA LEU A 24 -2.18 -3.90 -6.72
C LEU A 24 -2.51 -2.63 -7.51
N THR A 25 -1.49 -1.86 -7.89
CA THR A 25 -1.67 -0.64 -8.69
C THR A 25 -2.18 -0.93 -10.11
N SER A 26 -2.07 -2.17 -10.58
CA SER A 26 -2.66 -2.65 -11.83
C SER A 26 -4.15 -3.01 -11.70
N THR A 27 -4.68 -3.15 -10.49
CA THR A 27 -6.09 -3.50 -10.24
C THR A 27 -6.96 -2.25 -10.32
N SER A 28 -7.95 -2.26 -11.22
CA SER A 28 -8.98 -1.25 -11.25
C SER A 28 -10.11 -1.57 -10.26
N GLU A 29 -10.96 -0.59 -9.98
CA GLU A 29 -12.13 -0.81 -9.12
C GLU A 29 -13.10 -1.84 -9.72
N GLU A 30 -13.22 -1.84 -11.05
CA GLU A 30 -14.04 -2.83 -11.77
C GLU A 30 -13.48 -4.23 -11.63
N ASP A 31 -12.16 -4.41 -11.81
CA ASP A 31 -11.50 -5.71 -11.64
C ASP A 31 -11.67 -6.21 -10.20
N MET A 32 -11.48 -5.33 -9.23
CA MET A 32 -11.67 -5.67 -7.82
C MET A 32 -13.09 -6.19 -7.53
N ARG A 33 -14.11 -5.53 -8.09
CA ARG A 33 -15.51 -5.97 -7.93
C ARG A 33 -15.79 -7.31 -8.58
N LYS A 34 -15.30 -7.51 -9.81
CA LYS A 34 -15.55 -8.73 -10.57
C LYS A 34 -14.77 -9.93 -10.09
N GLU A 35 -13.47 -9.72 -9.81
CA GLU A 35 -12.55 -10.83 -9.55
C GLU A 35 -12.42 -11.14 -8.06
N GLN A 36 -12.51 -10.14 -7.20
CA GLN A 36 -12.35 -10.29 -5.76
C GLN A 36 -13.67 -10.24 -4.99
N ASN A 37 -14.76 -9.92 -5.66
CA ASN A 37 -16.10 -9.77 -5.06
C ASN A 37 -16.12 -8.72 -3.93
N ILE A 38 -15.33 -7.66 -4.05
CA ILE A 38 -15.30 -6.53 -3.12
C ILE A 38 -16.15 -5.40 -3.70
N GLN A 39 -17.22 -5.01 -3.01
CA GLN A 39 -18.21 -4.07 -3.53
C GLN A 39 -17.99 -2.61 -3.09
N THR A 40 -17.03 -2.37 -2.21
CA THR A 40 -16.65 -1.01 -1.80
C THR A 40 -15.81 -0.31 -2.89
N SER A 41 -15.50 0.97 -2.70
CA SER A 41 -14.51 1.63 -3.56
C SER A 41 -13.12 1.02 -3.34
N ILE A 42 -12.24 1.16 -4.34
CA ILE A 42 -10.87 0.67 -4.20
C ILE A 42 -10.13 1.43 -3.08
N GLU A 43 -10.40 2.71 -2.90
CA GLU A 43 -9.86 3.51 -1.81
C GLU A 43 -10.27 2.94 -0.44
N GLU A 44 -11.55 2.66 -0.25
CA GLU A 44 -12.04 2.06 1.00
C GLU A 44 -11.38 0.70 1.28
N SER A 45 -11.24 -0.12 0.26
CA SER A 45 -10.56 -1.43 0.38
C SER A 45 -9.10 -1.25 0.81
N VAL A 46 -8.36 -0.35 0.16
CA VAL A 46 -6.96 -0.07 0.48
C VAL A 46 -6.81 0.45 1.92
N LEU A 47 -7.64 1.39 2.32
CA LEU A 47 -7.61 1.95 3.69
C LEU A 47 -7.94 0.89 4.74
N ASN A 48 -8.89 0.00 4.45
CA ASN A 48 -9.22 -1.10 5.34
C ASN A 48 -8.05 -2.07 5.49
N TYR A 49 -7.41 -2.46 4.40
CA TYR A 49 -6.23 -3.34 4.45
C TYR A 49 -5.06 -2.68 5.18
N ALA A 50 -4.81 -1.38 4.96
CA ALA A 50 -3.77 -0.64 5.66
C ALA A 50 -4.04 -0.61 7.18
N ARG A 51 -5.29 -0.41 7.58
CA ARG A 51 -5.69 -0.46 8.99
C ARG A 51 -5.45 -1.83 9.60
N LEU A 52 -5.88 -2.89 8.92
CA LEU A 52 -5.66 -4.27 9.37
C LEU A 52 -4.17 -4.63 9.46
N ALA A 53 -3.37 -4.16 8.51
CA ALA A 53 -1.93 -4.34 8.52
C ALA A 53 -1.31 -3.67 9.76
N LYS A 54 -1.65 -2.42 10.03
CA LYS A 54 -1.16 -1.70 11.21
C LYS A 54 -1.58 -2.38 12.51
N GLU A 55 -2.84 -2.77 12.64
CA GLU A 55 -3.35 -3.50 13.81
C GLU A 55 -2.66 -4.85 14.02
N SER A 56 -2.19 -5.46 12.94
CA SER A 56 -1.45 -6.73 12.98
C SER A 56 0.02 -6.56 13.39
N GLY A 57 0.51 -5.33 13.53
CA GLY A 57 1.87 -5.04 13.96
C GLY A 57 2.93 -5.11 12.85
N VAL A 58 2.55 -5.26 11.59
CA VAL A 58 3.53 -5.20 10.49
C VAL A 58 4.05 -3.79 10.29
N ASP A 59 5.18 -3.68 9.61
CA ASP A 59 5.95 -2.42 9.55
C ASP A 59 5.41 -1.42 8.54
N GLY A 60 4.63 -1.88 7.56
CA GLY A 60 4.10 -0.98 6.55
C GLY A 60 3.27 -1.69 5.49
N VAL A 61 2.93 -0.94 4.46
CA VAL A 61 2.12 -1.40 3.33
C VAL A 61 2.67 -0.94 1.99
N VAL A 62 2.30 -1.68 0.95
CA VAL A 62 2.40 -1.25 -0.45
C VAL A 62 1.03 -0.73 -0.87
N SER A 63 0.97 0.45 -1.47
CA SER A 63 -0.25 1.08 -1.97
C SER A 63 0.04 2.00 -3.16
N SER A 64 -1.01 2.45 -3.84
CA SER A 64 -0.86 3.54 -4.82
C SER A 64 -0.64 4.88 -4.11
N VAL A 65 0.01 5.82 -4.79
CA VAL A 65 0.13 7.21 -4.31
C VAL A 65 -1.24 7.82 -4.04
N LEU A 66 -2.26 7.41 -4.80
CA LEU A 66 -3.62 7.95 -4.67
C LEU A 66 -4.20 7.81 -3.25
N GLU A 67 -3.80 6.77 -2.51
CA GLU A 67 -4.26 6.54 -1.15
C GLU A 67 -3.23 6.91 -0.08
N THR A 68 -2.00 7.25 -0.47
CA THR A 68 -0.87 7.44 0.46
C THR A 68 -1.16 8.47 1.54
N LYS A 69 -1.69 9.63 1.15
CA LYS A 69 -2.00 10.70 2.11
C LYS A 69 -2.95 10.22 3.20
N LYS A 70 -4.03 9.55 2.82
CA LYS A 70 -5.02 9.03 3.77
C LYS A 70 -4.47 7.92 4.65
N ILE A 71 -3.64 7.03 4.08
CA ILE A 71 -2.94 6.00 4.87
C ILE A 71 -2.01 6.67 5.88
N ARG A 72 -1.27 7.69 5.47
CA ARG A 72 -0.37 8.44 6.36
C ARG A 72 -1.14 9.10 7.51
N GLU A 73 -2.25 9.73 7.22
CA GLU A 73 -3.10 10.37 8.21
C GLU A 73 -3.66 9.37 9.25
N GLN A 74 -4.07 8.18 8.80
CA GLN A 74 -4.63 7.15 9.71
C GLN A 74 -3.56 6.33 10.43
N SER A 75 -2.36 6.21 9.90
CA SER A 75 -1.34 5.28 10.39
C SER A 75 -0.18 5.93 11.13
N GLY A 76 0.02 7.25 10.98
CA GLY A 76 1.11 8.00 11.62
C GLY A 76 2.40 7.98 10.80
N GLU A 77 3.43 8.69 11.32
CA GLU A 77 4.67 8.96 10.60
C GLU A 77 5.62 7.76 10.50
N ASP A 78 5.56 6.85 11.46
CA ASP A 78 6.49 5.70 11.53
C ASP A 78 6.08 4.53 10.64
N PHE A 79 4.86 4.53 10.14
CA PHE A 79 4.35 3.46 9.27
C PHE A 79 4.95 3.57 7.87
N ILE A 80 5.55 2.48 7.39
CA ILE A 80 6.21 2.47 6.07
C ILE A 80 5.15 2.40 4.98
N ILE A 81 5.24 3.31 4.01
CA ILE A 81 4.37 3.29 2.82
C ILE A 81 5.26 3.23 1.59
N ILE A 82 5.08 2.20 0.78
CA ILE A 82 5.83 1.97 -0.45
C ILE A 82 4.89 2.14 -1.64
N ASN A 83 5.25 3.01 -2.56
CA ASN A 83 4.44 3.29 -3.75
C ASN A 83 5.13 2.78 -5.02
N PRO A 84 4.77 1.58 -5.53
CA PRO A 84 5.17 1.15 -6.86
C PRO A 84 4.34 1.86 -7.93
N GLY A 85 4.67 1.64 -9.18
CA GLY A 85 3.92 2.22 -10.29
C GLY A 85 4.19 3.70 -10.51
N ILE A 86 5.26 4.23 -9.93
CA ILE A 86 5.68 5.62 -10.14
C ILE A 86 6.21 5.77 -11.58
N ARG A 87 5.78 6.83 -12.25
CA ARG A 87 6.21 7.17 -13.62
C ARG A 87 6.56 8.65 -13.71
N LEU A 88 7.54 8.97 -14.53
CA LEU A 88 7.76 10.36 -14.96
C LEU A 88 6.62 10.76 -15.91
N ALA A 89 6.36 12.06 -16.02
CA ALA A 89 5.25 12.58 -16.84
C ALA A 89 5.31 12.14 -18.32
N GLU A 90 6.51 11.86 -18.81
CA GLU A 90 6.80 11.44 -20.21
C GLU A 90 6.73 9.92 -20.41
N ASP A 91 6.66 9.13 -19.33
CA ASP A 91 6.67 7.68 -19.40
C ASP A 91 5.29 7.09 -19.74
N SER A 92 5.30 5.94 -20.40
CA SER A 92 4.09 5.14 -20.60
C SER A 92 3.64 4.52 -19.26
N LYS A 93 2.33 4.43 -19.05
CA LYS A 93 1.76 3.77 -17.88
C LYS A 93 1.99 2.25 -17.86
N GLY A 94 2.22 1.62 -19.02
CA GLY A 94 2.35 0.17 -19.13
C GLY A 94 1.09 -0.54 -18.62
N ASP A 95 1.26 -1.53 -17.72
CA ASP A 95 0.17 -2.27 -17.06
C ASP A 95 -0.39 -1.55 -15.83
N GLN A 96 0.23 -0.44 -15.40
CA GLN A 96 -0.19 0.30 -14.22
C GLN A 96 -1.42 1.18 -14.53
N LYS A 97 -2.48 1.02 -13.76
CA LYS A 97 -3.75 1.76 -13.92
C LYS A 97 -3.87 2.94 -12.94
N ARG A 98 -3.15 2.88 -11.81
CA ARG A 98 -3.20 3.87 -10.74
C ARG A 98 -1.79 4.38 -10.46
N VAL A 99 -1.34 5.34 -11.28
CA VAL A 99 0.04 5.86 -11.27
C VAL A 99 0.10 7.34 -10.88
N ALA A 100 1.26 7.76 -10.39
CA ALA A 100 1.57 9.14 -10.06
C ALA A 100 3.08 9.40 -10.23
N THR A 101 3.50 10.64 -10.05
CA THR A 101 4.90 11.04 -10.18
C THR A 101 5.65 10.91 -8.85
N PRO A 102 7.02 10.93 -8.88
CA PRO A 102 7.80 10.98 -7.64
C PRO A 102 7.48 12.19 -6.75
N ILE A 103 7.13 13.33 -7.37
CA ILE A 103 6.76 14.55 -6.64
C ILE A 103 5.46 14.33 -5.87
N ASP A 104 4.46 13.70 -6.50
CA ASP A 104 3.20 13.37 -5.83
C ASP A 104 3.44 12.43 -4.64
N ALA A 105 4.23 11.37 -4.85
CA ALA A 105 4.55 10.42 -3.81
C ALA A 105 5.23 11.08 -2.60
N ASN A 106 6.22 11.94 -2.85
CA ASN A 106 6.91 12.67 -1.79
C ASN A 106 5.98 13.61 -1.03
N ARG A 107 5.17 14.40 -1.76
CA ARG A 107 4.21 15.33 -1.16
C ARG A 107 3.21 14.61 -0.26
N ASP A 108 2.75 13.45 -0.67
CA ASP A 108 1.70 12.70 0.01
C ASP A 108 2.24 11.78 1.13
N GLY A 109 3.55 11.75 1.33
CA GLY A 109 4.18 11.10 2.49
C GLY A 109 4.61 9.66 2.28
N ALA A 110 4.93 9.25 1.06
CA ALA A 110 5.54 7.95 0.79
C ALA A 110 6.90 7.82 1.49
N SER A 111 7.20 6.62 1.99
CA SER A 111 8.51 6.31 2.56
C SER A 111 9.49 5.88 1.46
N TYR A 112 9.01 5.13 0.48
CA TYR A 112 9.78 4.62 -0.65
C TYR A 112 8.93 4.62 -1.92
N ILE A 113 9.59 4.70 -3.05
CA ILE A 113 8.98 4.57 -4.37
C ILE A 113 9.65 3.48 -5.18
#